data_17d39f5b6f84f3b59e07d0a7c48a2beb
#
_entry.id   17d39f5b6f84f3b59e07d0a7c48a2beb
#
_cell.length_a   1.000
_cell.length_b   1.000
_cell.length_c   1.000
_cell.angle_alpha   90.00
_cell.angle_beta   90.00
_cell.angle_gamma   90.00
#
_symmetry.space_group_name_H-M   'P 1'
#
loop_
_entity.id
_entity.type
_entity.pdbx_description
1 polymer ?
#
loop_
_entity_poly.entity_id
_entity_poly.type
_entity_poly.pdbx_seq_one_letter_code
_entity_poly.pdbx_strand_id
1 'polypeptide(L)'
;MYGYTMKKKELQDRLRRIEGQVRGLQRLVDEDTYCIDVLTQLNSVTAALKAVGLGLIDDHVRHCVRESLERGEGDAKVEELVSAVARFAK
;
A
#
# COMPACT_ATOMS: atom_id res chain seq x y z
N MET A 1 -1.91 -8.26 16.67
CA MET A 1 -0.79 -7.59 15.95
C MET A 1 -1.29 -7.01 14.65
N TYR A 2 -0.81 -5.84 14.26
CA TYR A 2 -1.32 -5.11 13.11
C TYR A 2 -0.47 -5.26 11.82
N GLY A 3 0.59 -6.04 11.85
CA GLY A 3 1.32 -6.45 10.64
C GLY A 3 2.49 -5.59 10.18
N TYR A 4 2.66 -4.38 10.72
CA TYR A 4 3.70 -3.45 10.27
C TYR A 4 4.49 -2.80 11.41
N THR A 5 4.68 -3.52 12.50
CA THR A 5 5.30 -3.01 13.73
C THR A 5 6.69 -2.42 13.53
N MET A 6 7.49 -3.03 12.67
CA MET A 6 8.91 -2.70 12.58
C MET A 6 9.23 -1.56 11.62
N LYS A 7 8.31 -1.22 10.71
CA LYS A 7 8.56 -0.25 9.65
C LYS A 7 7.55 0.89 9.62
N LYS A 8 6.94 1.17 10.75
CA LYS A 8 5.90 2.20 10.84
C LYS A 8 6.38 3.57 10.36
N LYS A 9 7.58 3.98 10.78
CA LYS A 9 8.12 5.29 10.39
C LYS A 9 8.37 5.35 8.88
N GLU A 10 8.96 4.30 8.31
CA GLU A 10 9.21 4.21 6.89
C GLU A 10 7.91 4.27 6.10
N LEU A 11 6.90 3.55 6.55
CA LEU A 11 5.58 3.54 5.94
C LEU A 11 4.96 4.94 5.95
N GLN A 12 5.01 5.62 7.08
CA GLN A 12 4.49 6.99 7.21
C GLN A 12 5.23 7.96 6.31
N ASP A 13 6.55 7.84 6.20
CA ASP A 13 7.37 8.70 5.35
C ASP A 13 7.00 8.51 3.88
N ARG A 14 6.78 7.28 3.44
CA ARG A 14 6.34 6.99 2.08
C ARG A 14 4.96 7.56 1.79
N LEU A 15 4.03 7.42 2.74
CA LEU A 15 2.68 7.96 2.59
C LEU A 15 2.68 9.49 2.53
N ARG A 16 3.54 10.15 3.31
CA ARG A 16 3.67 11.61 3.23
C ARG A 16 4.20 12.06 1.86
N ARG A 17 5.13 11.30 1.30
CA ARG A 17 5.63 11.59 -0.05
C ARG A 17 4.52 11.44 -1.08
N ILE A 18 3.71 10.39 -0.97
CA ILE A 18 2.56 10.16 -1.86
C ILE A 18 1.53 11.28 -1.69
N GLU A 19 1.28 11.72 -0.47
CA GLU A 19 0.40 12.85 -0.20
C GLU A 19 0.85 14.09 -0.96
N GLY A 20 2.15 14.37 -0.95
CA GLY A 20 2.72 15.46 -1.71
C GLY A 20 2.52 15.29 -3.21
N GLN A 21 2.65 14.06 -3.71
CA GLN A 21 2.41 13.77 -5.13
C GLN A 21 0.94 13.99 -5.50
N VAL A 22 0.01 13.64 -4.62
CA VAL A 22 -1.42 13.89 -4.85
C VAL A 22 -1.70 15.39 -4.90
N ARG A 23 -1.09 16.16 -4.02
CA ARG A 23 -1.21 17.63 -4.07
C ARG A 23 -0.65 18.17 -5.39
N GLY A 24 0.43 17.60 -5.88
CA GLY A 24 0.99 17.93 -7.19
C GLY A 24 0.01 17.69 -8.32
N LEU A 25 -0.74 16.56 -8.26
CA LEU A 25 -1.79 16.28 -9.24
C LEU A 25 -2.89 17.34 -9.22
N GLN A 26 -3.32 17.76 -8.04
CA GLN A 26 -4.33 18.81 -7.91
C GLN A 26 -3.87 20.11 -8.56
N ARG A 27 -2.59 20.45 -8.40
CA ARG A 27 -2.01 21.63 -9.02
C ARG A 27 -2.01 21.50 -10.54
N LEU A 28 -1.66 20.34 -11.07
CA LEU A 28 -1.67 20.11 -12.52
C LEU A 28 -3.07 20.33 -13.10
N VAL A 29 -4.10 19.82 -12.41
CA VAL A 29 -5.48 20.01 -12.83
C VAL A 29 -5.87 21.48 -12.76
N ASP A 30 -5.49 22.18 -11.68
CA ASP A 30 -5.77 23.60 -11.51
C ASP A 30 -5.12 24.45 -12.61
N GLU A 31 -3.96 24.05 -13.07
CA GLU A 31 -3.21 24.75 -14.12
C GLU A 31 -3.60 24.32 -15.53
N ASP A 32 -4.66 23.55 -15.67
CA ASP A 32 -5.16 23.05 -16.97
C ASP A 32 -4.10 22.27 -17.77
N THR A 33 -3.30 21.48 -17.07
CA THR A 33 -2.26 20.67 -17.70
C THR A 33 -2.89 19.62 -18.63
N TYR A 34 -2.20 19.34 -19.73
CA TYR A 34 -2.67 18.38 -20.72
C TYR A 34 -2.96 17.02 -20.06
N CYS A 35 -4.11 16.41 -20.39
CA CYS A 35 -4.61 15.23 -19.69
C CYS A 35 -3.66 14.02 -19.70
N ILE A 36 -2.90 13.85 -20.77
CA ILE A 36 -1.94 12.72 -20.85
C ILE A 36 -0.82 12.91 -19.82
N ASP A 37 -0.38 14.14 -19.58
CA ASP A 37 0.64 14.43 -18.57
C ASP A 37 0.09 14.18 -17.16
N VAL A 38 -1.17 14.53 -16.94
CA VAL A 38 -1.84 14.23 -15.66
C VAL A 38 -1.93 12.74 -15.44
N LEU A 39 -2.31 11.97 -16.47
CA LEU A 39 -2.38 10.52 -16.39
C LEU A 39 -1.02 9.88 -16.10
N THR A 40 0.05 10.42 -16.69
CA THR A 40 1.40 9.94 -16.43
C THR A 40 1.77 10.10 -14.96
N GLN A 41 1.47 11.26 -14.38
CA GLN A 41 1.70 11.52 -12.96
C GLN A 41 0.80 10.63 -12.08
N LEU A 42 -0.45 10.44 -12.49
CA LEU A 42 -1.37 9.56 -11.78
C LEU A 42 -0.83 8.12 -11.72
N ASN A 43 -0.28 7.64 -12.83
CA ASN A 43 0.33 6.30 -12.88
C ASN A 43 1.48 6.18 -11.87
N SER A 44 2.29 7.22 -11.71
CA SER A 44 3.37 7.23 -10.73
C SER A 44 2.85 7.12 -9.30
N VAL A 45 1.77 7.85 -8.99
CA VAL A 45 1.13 7.80 -7.67
C VAL A 45 0.55 6.41 -7.42
N THR A 46 -0.12 5.84 -8.41
CA THR A 46 -0.68 4.50 -8.31
C THR A 46 0.40 3.47 -8.05
N ALA A 47 1.52 3.55 -8.76
CA ALA A 47 2.66 2.63 -8.56
C ALA A 47 3.23 2.76 -7.15
N ALA A 48 3.34 3.98 -6.63
CA ALA A 48 3.85 4.21 -5.28
C ALA A 48 2.90 3.62 -4.23
N LEU A 49 1.58 3.77 -4.40
CA LEU A 49 0.60 3.17 -3.51
C LEU A 49 0.64 1.65 -3.57
N LYS A 50 0.79 1.08 -4.76
CA LYS A 50 0.95 -0.38 -4.91
C LYS A 50 2.19 -0.88 -4.17
N ALA A 51 3.29 -0.16 -4.24
CA ALA A 51 4.51 -0.53 -3.53
C ALA A 51 4.30 -0.54 -2.02
N VAL A 52 3.57 0.44 -1.49
CA VAL A 52 3.20 0.48 -0.06
C VAL A 52 2.36 -0.74 0.30
N GLY A 53 1.36 -1.05 -0.53
CA GLY A 53 0.49 -2.20 -0.30
C GLY A 53 1.25 -3.52 -0.31
N LEU A 54 2.17 -3.70 -1.25
CA LEU A 54 2.99 -4.91 -1.32
C LEU A 54 3.89 -5.03 -0.10
N GLY A 55 4.44 -3.91 0.38
CA GLY A 55 5.23 -3.90 1.61
C GLY A 55 4.41 -4.31 2.83
N LEU A 56 3.17 -3.85 2.93
CA LEU A 56 2.27 -4.23 4.00
C LEU A 56 1.94 -5.72 3.96
N ILE A 57 1.69 -6.26 2.77
CA ILE A 57 1.42 -7.68 2.59
C ILE A 57 2.63 -8.50 3.03
N ASP A 58 3.83 -8.09 2.62
CA ASP A 58 5.06 -8.79 2.99
C ASP A 58 5.25 -8.81 4.52
N ASP A 59 5.09 -7.66 5.18
CA ASP A 59 5.21 -7.57 6.62
C ASP A 59 4.14 -8.41 7.33
N HIS A 60 2.92 -8.41 6.82
CA HIS A 60 1.83 -9.17 7.40
C HIS A 60 2.10 -10.67 7.34
N VAL A 61 2.60 -11.17 6.20
CA VAL A 61 2.96 -12.58 6.05
C VAL A 61 4.10 -12.95 7.00
N ARG A 62 5.15 -12.13 7.06
CA ARG A 62 6.33 -12.44 7.86
C ARG A 62 6.07 -12.38 9.36
N HIS A 63 5.21 -11.50 9.81
CA HIS A 63 5.03 -11.26 11.24
C HIS A 63 3.70 -11.77 11.79
N CYS A 64 2.59 -11.45 11.15
CA CYS A 64 1.28 -11.81 11.67
C CYS A 64 0.85 -13.22 11.32
N VAL A 65 0.94 -13.58 10.04
CA VAL A 65 0.48 -14.90 9.57
C VAL A 65 1.37 -15.99 10.14
N ARG A 66 2.68 -15.79 10.07
CA ARG A 66 3.65 -16.75 10.61
C ARG A 66 3.42 -17.01 12.09
N GLU A 67 3.23 -15.92 12.88
CA GLU A 67 2.96 -16.04 14.31
C GLU A 67 1.67 -16.80 14.58
N SER A 68 0.63 -16.56 13.78
CA SER A 68 -0.64 -17.27 13.91
C SER A 68 -0.53 -18.74 13.58
N LEU A 69 0.30 -19.10 12.58
CA LEU A 69 0.57 -20.50 12.25
C LEU A 69 1.24 -21.22 13.42
N GLU A 70 2.17 -20.57 14.08
CA GLU A 70 2.86 -21.11 15.24
C GLU A 70 1.91 -21.35 16.43
N ARG A 71 0.82 -20.56 16.52
CA ARG A 71 -0.19 -20.71 17.56
C ARG A 71 -1.34 -21.63 17.19
N GLY A 72 -1.34 -22.20 15.98
CA GLY A 72 -2.42 -23.02 15.50
C GLY A 72 -3.62 -22.25 14.98
N GLU A 73 -3.50 -20.95 14.75
CA GLU A 73 -4.56 -20.09 14.25
C GLU A 73 -4.36 -19.71 12.77
N GLY A 74 -3.46 -20.42 12.08
CA GLY A 74 -3.01 -20.04 10.75
C GLY A 74 -4.07 -20.06 9.67
N ASP A 75 -5.02 -21.00 9.73
CA ASP A 75 -6.02 -21.14 8.67
C ASP A 75 -6.86 -19.88 8.51
N ALA A 76 -7.33 -19.30 9.62
CA ALA A 76 -8.12 -18.08 9.60
C ALA A 76 -7.32 -16.90 9.06
N LYS A 77 -6.05 -16.79 9.42
CA LYS A 77 -5.17 -15.71 8.96
C LYS A 77 -4.81 -15.86 7.49
N VAL A 78 -4.63 -17.08 7.02
CA VAL A 78 -4.37 -17.32 5.60
C VAL A 78 -5.59 -16.96 4.75
N GLU A 79 -6.80 -17.33 5.20
CA GLU A 79 -8.02 -16.94 4.50
C GLU A 79 -8.20 -15.44 4.44
N GLU A 80 -7.95 -14.75 5.55
CA GLU A 80 -8.01 -13.30 5.63
C GLU A 80 -7.05 -12.66 4.63
N LEU A 81 -5.81 -13.17 4.57
CA LEU A 81 -4.79 -12.68 3.66
C LEU A 81 -5.17 -12.90 2.19
N VAL A 82 -5.63 -14.08 1.85
CA VAL A 82 -6.05 -14.40 0.47
C VAL A 82 -7.14 -13.44 0.01
N SER A 83 -8.14 -13.20 0.86
CA SER A 83 -9.22 -12.26 0.56
C SER A 83 -8.70 -10.83 0.37
N ALA A 84 -7.80 -10.40 1.23
CA ALA A 84 -7.23 -9.05 1.15
C ALA A 84 -6.41 -8.87 -0.13
N VAL A 85 -5.59 -9.85 -0.49
CA VAL A 85 -4.78 -9.81 -1.72
C VAL A 85 -5.68 -9.75 -2.95
N ALA A 86 -6.74 -10.56 -2.97
CA ALA A 86 -7.67 -10.58 -4.10
C ALA A 86 -8.32 -9.20 -4.32
N ARG A 87 -8.71 -8.52 -3.24
CA ARG A 87 -9.28 -7.18 -3.34
C ARG A 87 -8.24 -6.16 -3.77
N PHE A 88 -7.02 -6.26 -3.26
CA PHE A 88 -5.94 -5.34 -3.58
C PHE A 88 -5.51 -5.45 -5.05
N ALA A 89 -5.55 -6.65 -5.61
CA ALA A 89 -5.12 -6.90 -6.98
C ALA A 89 -6.10 -6.36 -8.03
N LYS A 90 -7.34 -6.05 -7.64
CA LYS A 90 -8.31 -5.41 -8.53
C LYS A 90 -7.94 -3.95 -8.71
#